data_f005217d85f4cd69da5582e954146a43
#
_entry.id   f005217d85f4cd69da5582e954146a43
#
_cell.length_a   1.000
_cell.length_b   1.000
_cell.length_c   1.000
_cell.angle_alpha   90.00
_cell.angle_beta   90.00
_cell.angle_gamma   90.00
#
_symmetry.space_group_name_H-M   'P 1'
#
loop_
_entity.id
_entity.type
_entity.pdbx_description
1 polymer ?
#
loop_
_entity_poly.entity_id
_entity_poly.type
_entity_poly.pdbx_seq_one_letter_code
_entity_poly.pdbx_strand_id
1 'polypeptide(L)'
;MERDLKEILDTALAAAEPGKTVGRFLSAEGGRVMVGDESFEPERVFVLAVGKASGPMARAAREALGETLSGGLCVIKGGHEEPPQPFETIVAGHPEPDEGSVRAAERAQKLLEGLEEGDLLLVLVSGGASALLADVASDIGLEDLKKLNGALLRSGAEIGEINTVRKHVSTLKGGNLVRRAAPAHVVALLLSDVVGDEPSSIGSGLTAPDPTTLEDVRRVFERYEVAPPQSVTDHLQGAHETPKPGHEAFEKLTNIVVGGSRLTASAAAEKARELGYEPLLLSTYLTGDARHVASLHAAVVKEILESENPLPPPCAVVTGGEATVVVRGEGMGGPNQEFALTLAVELEGIESWAALAVDTDGADGSTDAAGGLVTGETVAAIREGGVDPARALDENDSYNALKAGDALVFTGATGTNVNDLRVVLISGEARR
;
A
#
# COMPACT_ATOMS: atom_id res chain seq x y z
N MET A 1 20.20 17.14 11.44
CA MET A 1 18.99 16.87 10.61
C MET A 1 19.11 15.58 9.80
N GLU A 2 20.16 15.34 8.98
CA GLU A 2 20.26 14.11 8.16
C GLU A 2 20.26 12.82 9.01
N ARG A 3 20.96 12.80 10.13
CA ARG A 3 20.93 11.69 11.07
C ARG A 3 19.51 11.48 11.64
N ASP A 4 18.83 12.57 11.99
CA ASP A 4 17.50 12.53 12.58
C ASP A 4 16.48 12.01 11.54
N LEU A 5 16.62 12.42 10.26
CA LEU A 5 15.80 11.89 9.16
C LEU A 5 15.97 10.37 9.00
N LYS A 6 17.18 9.84 9.15
CA LYS A 6 17.43 8.39 9.11
C LYS A 6 16.78 7.67 10.30
N GLU A 7 16.88 8.23 11.51
CA GLU A 7 16.21 7.68 12.69
C GLU A 7 14.68 7.71 12.56
N ILE A 8 14.12 8.75 11.95
CA ILE A 8 12.70 8.88 11.65
C ILE A 8 12.27 7.81 10.63
N LEU A 9 13.06 7.64 9.55
CA LEU A 9 12.79 6.61 8.54
C LEU A 9 12.79 5.22 9.15
N ASP A 10 13.83 4.87 9.92
CA ASP A 10 13.94 3.55 10.55
C ASP A 10 12.74 3.25 11.47
N THR A 11 12.30 4.28 12.23
CA THR A 11 11.13 4.15 13.11
C THR A 11 9.84 3.97 12.31
N ALA A 12 9.67 4.73 11.24
CA ALA A 12 8.50 4.66 10.37
C ALA A 12 8.39 3.29 9.66
N LEU A 13 9.51 2.78 9.11
CA LEU A 13 9.56 1.46 8.48
C LEU A 13 9.32 0.34 9.49
N ALA A 14 9.89 0.45 10.71
CA ALA A 14 9.64 -0.52 11.77
C ALA A 14 8.17 -0.53 12.24
N ALA A 15 7.47 0.61 12.13
CA ALA A 15 6.04 0.69 12.43
C ALA A 15 5.17 -0.01 11.38
N ALA A 16 5.64 -0.06 10.13
CA ALA A 16 4.98 -0.70 8.99
C ALA A 16 5.42 -2.15 8.76
N GLU A 17 6.29 -2.72 9.60
CA GLU A 17 6.77 -4.10 9.45
C GLU A 17 5.58 -5.07 9.62
N PRO A 18 5.30 -5.94 8.59
CA PRO A 18 4.05 -6.70 8.53
C PRO A 18 3.82 -7.65 9.69
N GLY A 19 4.86 -8.31 10.19
CA GLY A 19 4.75 -9.21 11.34
C GLY A 19 4.44 -8.45 12.63
N LYS A 20 5.10 -7.32 12.85
CA LYS A 20 4.85 -6.47 14.02
C LYS A 20 3.46 -5.86 14.01
N THR A 21 2.97 -5.47 12.81
CA THR A 21 1.61 -4.94 12.69
C THR A 21 0.58 -5.97 13.10
N VAL A 22 0.69 -7.22 12.64
CA VAL A 22 -0.21 -8.32 13.06
C VAL A 22 -0.07 -8.57 14.56
N GLY A 23 1.15 -8.70 15.09
CA GLY A 23 1.40 -9.02 16.51
C GLY A 23 0.88 -7.97 17.50
N ARG A 24 0.69 -6.70 17.08
CA ARG A 24 0.06 -5.66 17.91
C ARG A 24 -1.44 -5.85 18.08
N PHE A 25 -2.09 -6.46 17.12
CA PHE A 25 -3.55 -6.59 17.08
C PHE A 25 -4.04 -8.00 17.38
N LEU A 26 -3.17 -9.02 17.36
CA LEU A 26 -3.56 -10.41 17.51
C LEU A 26 -2.85 -11.07 18.68
N SER A 27 -3.63 -11.71 19.57
CA SER A 27 -3.12 -12.59 20.64
C SER A 27 -4.11 -13.68 20.96
N ALA A 28 -3.63 -14.80 21.55
CA ALA A 28 -4.50 -15.86 22.02
C ALA A 28 -4.02 -16.35 23.39
N GLU A 29 -4.96 -16.56 24.31
CA GLU A 29 -4.71 -17.09 25.64
C GLU A 29 -5.92 -17.88 26.14
N GLY A 30 -5.70 -19.13 26.60
CA GLY A 30 -6.73 -19.95 27.21
C GLY A 30 -7.92 -20.29 26.30
N GLY A 31 -7.72 -20.37 24.99
CA GLY A 31 -8.78 -20.59 23.99
C GLY A 31 -9.51 -19.32 23.54
N ARG A 32 -9.20 -18.17 24.15
CA ARG A 32 -9.71 -16.85 23.76
C ARG A 32 -8.76 -16.21 22.76
N VAL A 33 -9.30 -15.63 21.69
CA VAL A 33 -8.56 -14.87 20.67
C VAL A 33 -8.95 -13.40 20.77
N MET A 34 -7.95 -12.54 20.94
CA MET A 34 -8.11 -11.10 20.93
C MET A 34 -7.66 -10.57 19.58
N VAL A 35 -8.50 -9.76 18.92
CA VAL A 35 -8.14 -9.07 17.68
C VAL A 35 -8.51 -7.58 17.81
N GLY A 36 -7.49 -6.73 17.98
CA GLY A 36 -7.72 -5.35 18.39
C GLY A 36 -8.39 -5.30 19.76
N ASP A 37 -9.51 -4.62 19.82
CA ASP A 37 -10.32 -4.49 21.05
C ASP A 37 -11.40 -5.57 21.19
N GLU A 38 -11.53 -6.46 20.20
CA GLU A 38 -12.55 -7.51 20.18
C GLU A 38 -12.02 -8.83 20.75
N SER A 39 -12.89 -9.57 21.41
CA SER A 39 -12.60 -10.85 22.05
C SER A 39 -13.53 -11.95 21.53
N PHE A 40 -12.94 -13.05 21.09
CA PHE A 40 -13.64 -14.22 20.53
C PHE A 40 -13.30 -15.47 21.35
N GLU A 41 -14.26 -16.40 21.46
CA GLU A 41 -14.08 -17.75 22.00
C GLU A 41 -14.45 -18.77 20.91
N PRO A 42 -13.66 -18.87 19.82
CA PRO A 42 -14.01 -19.69 18.67
C PRO A 42 -13.79 -21.18 18.94
N GLU A 43 -14.57 -22.03 18.26
CA GLU A 43 -14.37 -23.48 18.23
C GLU A 43 -13.12 -23.83 17.40
N ARG A 44 -12.96 -23.18 16.25
CA ARG A 44 -11.79 -23.33 15.36
C ARG A 44 -11.35 -21.95 14.85
N VAL A 45 -10.05 -21.79 14.62
CA VAL A 45 -9.48 -20.59 14.04
C VAL A 45 -8.79 -20.91 12.73
N PHE A 46 -9.21 -20.26 11.67
CA PHE A 46 -8.57 -20.36 10.36
C PHE A 46 -7.97 -19.02 9.93
N VAL A 47 -6.91 -19.10 9.13
CA VAL A 47 -6.25 -17.89 8.56
C VAL A 47 -6.20 -18.01 7.06
N LEU A 48 -6.64 -16.96 6.36
CA LEU A 48 -6.39 -16.74 4.93
C LEU A 48 -5.48 -15.54 4.79
N ALA A 49 -4.23 -15.75 4.39
CA ALA A 49 -3.26 -14.69 4.15
C ALA A 49 -2.99 -14.55 2.65
N VAL A 50 -3.10 -13.32 2.12
CA VAL A 50 -2.88 -13.04 0.69
C VAL A 50 -2.27 -11.66 0.47
N GLY A 51 -1.27 -11.59 -0.39
CA GLY A 51 -0.56 -10.36 -0.73
C GLY A 51 0.95 -10.51 -0.69
N LYS A 52 1.68 -9.45 -1.04
CA LYS A 52 3.16 -9.45 -1.03
C LYS A 52 3.74 -9.69 0.37
N ALA A 53 3.05 -9.25 1.43
CA ALA A 53 3.46 -9.40 2.82
C ALA A 53 2.75 -10.57 3.54
N SER A 54 2.03 -11.44 2.83
CA SER A 54 1.26 -12.54 3.43
C SER A 54 2.10 -13.53 4.23
N GLY A 55 3.33 -13.85 3.81
CA GLY A 55 4.23 -14.75 4.53
C GLY A 55 4.59 -14.25 5.93
N PRO A 56 5.18 -13.06 6.09
CA PRO A 56 5.45 -12.45 7.40
C PRO A 56 4.18 -12.27 8.26
N MET A 57 3.06 -11.85 7.68
CA MET A 57 1.80 -11.71 8.41
C MET A 57 1.28 -13.06 8.92
N ALA A 58 1.31 -14.11 8.09
CA ALA A 58 0.90 -15.46 8.47
C ALA A 58 1.81 -16.05 9.55
N ARG A 59 3.12 -15.81 9.48
CA ARG A 59 4.06 -16.22 10.53
C ARG A 59 3.70 -15.58 11.87
N ALA A 60 3.50 -14.26 11.89
CA ALA A 60 3.12 -13.55 13.11
C ALA A 60 1.75 -14.03 13.66
N ALA A 61 0.80 -14.32 12.78
CA ALA A 61 -0.47 -14.93 13.19
C ALA A 61 -0.28 -16.33 13.81
N ARG A 62 0.62 -17.16 13.23
CA ARG A 62 0.96 -18.48 13.82
C ARG A 62 1.59 -18.35 15.21
N GLU A 63 2.50 -17.38 15.37
CA GLU A 63 3.14 -17.12 16.66
C GLU A 63 2.14 -16.63 17.70
N ALA A 64 1.24 -15.72 17.33
CA ALA A 64 0.23 -15.15 18.24
C ALA A 64 -0.86 -16.15 18.64
N LEU A 65 -1.29 -17.01 17.70
CA LEU A 65 -2.38 -17.97 17.92
C LEU A 65 -1.90 -19.28 18.55
N GLY A 66 -0.64 -19.68 18.36
CA GLY A 66 -0.09 -20.92 18.89
C GLY A 66 -0.94 -22.14 18.49
N GLU A 67 -1.31 -22.96 19.46
CA GLU A 67 -2.11 -24.19 19.27
C GLU A 67 -3.60 -23.91 18.98
N THR A 68 -4.06 -22.67 19.13
CA THR A 68 -5.45 -22.27 18.81
C THR A 68 -5.68 -22.24 17.29
N LEU A 69 -4.61 -22.07 16.49
CA LEU A 69 -4.69 -22.10 15.03
C LEU A 69 -5.01 -23.50 14.52
N SER A 70 -6.19 -23.66 13.93
CA SER A 70 -6.68 -24.93 13.38
C SER A 70 -6.16 -25.24 11.98
N GLY A 71 -5.85 -24.20 11.19
CA GLY A 71 -5.32 -24.32 9.84
C GLY A 71 -5.31 -22.98 9.10
N GLY A 72 -4.74 -22.96 7.89
CA GLY A 72 -4.73 -21.74 7.09
C GLY A 72 -4.22 -21.96 5.68
N LEU A 73 -4.51 -20.96 4.85
CA LEU A 73 -3.99 -20.82 3.49
C LEU A 73 -3.16 -19.54 3.41
N CYS A 74 -1.93 -19.64 2.90
CA CYS A 74 -1.08 -18.50 2.62
C CYS A 74 -0.75 -18.44 1.14
N VAL A 75 -1.08 -17.34 0.49
CA VAL A 75 -0.80 -17.10 -0.92
C VAL A 75 0.32 -16.08 -1.03
N ILE A 76 1.48 -16.53 -1.48
CA ILE A 76 2.70 -15.72 -1.58
C ILE A 76 3.11 -15.47 -3.04
N LYS A 77 3.83 -14.39 -3.28
CA LYS A 77 4.55 -14.15 -4.53
C LYS A 77 5.82 -15.02 -4.57
N GLY A 78 6.21 -15.50 -5.74
CA GLY A 78 7.45 -16.25 -5.92
C GLY A 78 8.68 -15.51 -5.38
N GLY A 79 9.54 -16.23 -4.67
CA GLY A 79 10.74 -15.69 -4.03
C GLY A 79 10.52 -15.09 -2.63
N HIS A 80 9.29 -15.06 -2.14
CA HIS A 80 8.98 -14.66 -0.77
C HIS A 80 9.02 -15.86 0.18
N GLU A 81 9.25 -15.57 1.46
CA GLU A 81 9.39 -16.59 2.49
C GLU A 81 8.05 -17.25 2.83
N GLU A 82 8.05 -18.59 2.91
CA GLU A 82 6.87 -19.36 3.31
C GLU A 82 6.65 -19.32 4.82
N PRO A 83 5.40 -19.24 5.29
CA PRO A 83 5.10 -19.37 6.72
C PRO A 83 5.26 -20.83 7.19
N PRO A 84 5.47 -21.05 8.51
CA PRO A 84 5.53 -22.40 9.06
C PRO A 84 4.17 -23.10 9.07
N GLN A 85 4.18 -24.42 9.29
CA GLN A 85 2.94 -25.19 9.50
C GLN A 85 2.07 -24.56 10.61
N PRO A 86 0.73 -24.65 10.55
CA PRO A 86 -0.07 -25.49 9.67
C PRO A 86 -0.60 -24.83 8.38
N PHE A 87 0.10 -23.82 7.83
CA PHE A 87 -0.34 -23.21 6.59
C PHE A 87 -0.10 -24.11 5.38
N GLU A 88 -1.13 -24.24 4.53
CA GLU A 88 -0.94 -24.59 3.13
C GLU A 88 -0.44 -23.36 2.38
N THR A 89 0.69 -23.47 1.67
CA THR A 89 1.27 -22.35 0.95
C THR A 89 1.13 -22.55 -0.55
N ILE A 90 0.68 -21.49 -1.26
CA ILE A 90 0.60 -21.47 -2.71
C ILE A 90 1.40 -20.27 -3.23
N VAL A 91 2.30 -20.56 -4.15
CA VAL A 91 3.04 -19.53 -4.90
C VAL A 91 2.19 -19.13 -6.10
N ALA A 92 1.99 -17.82 -6.28
CA ALA A 92 1.12 -17.22 -7.28
C ALA A 92 1.79 -16.04 -8.01
N GLY A 93 1.30 -15.72 -9.21
CA GLY A 93 1.84 -14.69 -10.08
C GLY A 93 1.49 -13.27 -9.65
N HIS A 94 2.47 -12.37 -9.75
CA HIS A 94 2.30 -10.93 -9.54
C HIS A 94 3.39 -10.16 -10.34
N PRO A 95 3.07 -9.08 -11.11
CA PRO A 95 1.76 -8.38 -11.18
C PRO A 95 0.69 -9.07 -12.04
N GLU A 96 1.06 -9.97 -12.92
CA GLU A 96 0.10 -10.74 -13.71
C GLU A 96 -0.27 -12.05 -13.00
N PRO A 97 -1.58 -12.39 -12.95
CA PRO A 97 -2.03 -13.65 -12.39
C PRO A 97 -1.58 -14.83 -13.25
N ASP A 98 -1.33 -15.97 -12.62
CA ASP A 98 -0.94 -17.22 -13.26
C ASP A 98 -1.82 -18.40 -12.80
N GLU A 99 -1.46 -19.63 -13.21
CA GLU A 99 -2.12 -20.85 -12.77
C GLU A 99 -2.05 -21.04 -11.23
N GLY A 100 -1.00 -20.52 -10.58
CA GLY A 100 -0.89 -20.50 -9.11
C GLY A 100 -1.98 -19.61 -8.49
N SER A 101 -2.25 -18.46 -9.10
CA SER A 101 -3.29 -17.53 -8.66
C SER A 101 -4.70 -18.16 -8.75
N VAL A 102 -4.96 -18.96 -9.79
CA VAL A 102 -6.22 -19.69 -9.97
C VAL A 102 -6.35 -20.78 -8.89
N ARG A 103 -5.30 -21.60 -8.71
CA ARG A 103 -5.29 -22.63 -7.65
C ARG A 103 -5.47 -22.03 -6.26
N ALA A 104 -4.87 -20.86 -6.00
CA ALA A 104 -5.04 -20.15 -4.75
C ALA A 104 -6.52 -19.75 -4.50
N ALA A 105 -7.20 -19.26 -5.54
CA ALA A 105 -8.62 -18.94 -5.46
C ALA A 105 -9.50 -20.17 -5.18
N GLU A 106 -9.25 -21.28 -5.87
CA GLU A 106 -9.96 -22.55 -5.64
C GLU A 106 -9.76 -23.06 -4.19
N ARG A 107 -8.52 -22.96 -3.68
CA ARG A 107 -8.22 -23.38 -2.30
C ARG A 107 -8.86 -22.44 -1.27
N ALA A 108 -8.88 -21.12 -1.53
CA ALA A 108 -9.57 -20.16 -0.69
C ALA A 108 -11.09 -20.47 -0.63
N GLN A 109 -11.73 -20.71 -1.77
CA GLN A 109 -13.15 -21.10 -1.82
C GLN A 109 -13.42 -22.35 -1.01
N LYS A 110 -12.57 -23.39 -1.14
CA LYS A 110 -12.67 -24.64 -0.37
C LYS A 110 -12.51 -24.42 1.15
N LEU A 111 -11.61 -23.52 1.55
CA LEU A 111 -11.47 -23.13 2.96
C LEU A 111 -12.76 -22.51 3.47
N LEU A 112 -13.33 -21.56 2.71
CA LEU A 112 -14.56 -20.85 3.08
C LEU A 112 -15.77 -21.77 3.18
N GLU A 113 -15.91 -22.74 2.26
CA GLU A 113 -16.98 -23.75 2.26
C GLU A 113 -16.92 -24.69 3.46
N GLY A 114 -15.76 -24.84 4.10
CA GLY A 114 -15.56 -25.68 5.28
C GLY A 114 -15.79 -24.97 6.61
N LEU A 115 -16.17 -23.68 6.61
CA LEU A 115 -16.43 -22.90 7.81
C LEU A 115 -17.83 -23.16 8.36
N GLU A 116 -17.93 -23.19 9.69
CA GLU A 116 -19.17 -23.42 10.43
C GLU A 116 -19.47 -22.28 11.40
N GLU A 117 -20.67 -22.30 11.99
CA GLU A 117 -20.99 -21.38 13.08
C GLU A 117 -20.09 -21.68 14.29
N GLY A 118 -19.51 -20.64 14.90
CA GLY A 118 -18.51 -20.81 15.96
C GLY A 118 -17.07 -20.71 15.47
N ASP A 119 -16.81 -20.77 14.16
CA ASP A 119 -15.48 -20.56 13.60
C ASP A 119 -15.11 -19.08 13.55
N LEU A 120 -13.81 -18.81 13.64
CA LEU A 120 -13.20 -17.52 13.38
C LEU A 120 -12.29 -17.62 12.16
N LEU A 121 -12.58 -16.81 11.14
CA LEU A 121 -11.69 -16.62 9.99
C LEU A 121 -10.93 -15.31 10.14
N LEU A 122 -9.61 -15.38 10.24
CA LEU A 122 -8.73 -14.23 10.13
C LEU A 122 -8.29 -14.07 8.68
N VAL A 123 -8.53 -12.91 8.08
CA VAL A 123 -8.14 -12.58 6.72
C VAL A 123 -7.02 -11.55 6.76
N LEU A 124 -5.80 -11.95 6.38
CA LEU A 124 -4.62 -11.10 6.35
C LEU A 124 -4.38 -10.65 4.92
N VAL A 125 -4.59 -9.37 4.63
CA VAL A 125 -4.49 -8.82 3.27
C VAL A 125 -3.40 -7.77 3.19
N SER A 126 -2.58 -7.85 2.15
CA SER A 126 -1.62 -6.80 1.81
C SER A 126 -1.62 -6.52 0.30
N GLY A 127 -0.85 -5.54 -0.14
CA GLY A 127 -0.75 -5.15 -1.53
C GLY A 127 -0.48 -6.33 -2.47
N GLY A 128 -1.03 -6.27 -3.68
CA GLY A 128 -0.92 -7.31 -4.70
C GLY A 128 -1.93 -8.47 -4.58
N ALA A 129 -2.78 -8.51 -3.56
CA ALA A 129 -3.76 -9.58 -3.34
C ALA A 129 -4.69 -9.82 -4.54
N SER A 130 -5.05 -8.77 -5.29
CA SER A 130 -5.94 -8.89 -6.46
C SER A 130 -5.39 -9.77 -7.58
N ALA A 131 -4.05 -9.77 -7.78
CA ALA A 131 -3.39 -10.61 -8.79
C ALA A 131 -3.10 -12.01 -8.25
N LEU A 132 -2.64 -12.10 -6.99
CA LEU A 132 -2.29 -13.36 -6.33
C LEU A 132 -3.51 -14.27 -6.11
N LEU A 133 -4.71 -13.71 -6.05
CA LEU A 133 -5.97 -14.43 -5.90
C LEU A 133 -6.84 -14.17 -7.13
N ALA A 134 -6.58 -14.91 -8.23
CA ALA A 134 -7.30 -14.80 -9.48
C ALA A 134 -8.57 -15.66 -9.46
N ASP A 135 -9.54 -15.19 -8.70
CA ASP A 135 -10.84 -15.79 -8.57
C ASP A 135 -11.80 -15.20 -9.62
N VAL A 136 -12.15 -15.98 -10.58
CA VAL A 136 -13.13 -15.59 -11.60
C VAL A 136 -14.33 -16.51 -11.56
N ALA A 137 -15.44 -16.02 -12.08
CA ALA A 137 -16.58 -16.89 -12.35
C ALA A 137 -16.17 -18.03 -13.27
N SER A 138 -16.78 -19.20 -13.07
CA SER A 138 -16.38 -20.47 -13.70
C SER A 138 -16.36 -20.47 -15.22
N ASP A 139 -17.02 -19.51 -15.84
CA ASP A 139 -17.14 -19.30 -17.29
C ASP A 139 -16.08 -18.35 -17.86
N ILE A 140 -15.28 -17.69 -17.01
CA ILE A 140 -14.20 -16.79 -17.40
C ILE A 140 -12.85 -17.49 -17.18
N GLY A 141 -12.10 -17.73 -18.27
CA GLY A 141 -10.77 -18.33 -18.20
C GLY A 141 -9.69 -17.30 -17.81
N LEU A 142 -8.54 -17.80 -17.32
CA LEU A 142 -7.38 -16.97 -16.93
C LEU A 142 -6.93 -16.02 -18.05
N GLU A 143 -6.88 -16.50 -19.28
CA GLU A 143 -6.46 -15.70 -20.45
C GLU A 143 -7.43 -14.55 -20.72
N ASP A 144 -8.73 -14.75 -20.54
CA ASP A 144 -9.73 -13.69 -20.73
C ASP A 144 -9.68 -12.68 -19.57
N LEU A 145 -9.39 -13.12 -18.33
CA LEU A 145 -9.11 -12.23 -17.21
C LEU A 145 -7.87 -11.35 -17.47
N LYS A 146 -6.79 -11.93 -18.02
CA LYS A 146 -5.58 -11.17 -18.39
C LYS A 146 -5.87 -10.14 -19.47
N LYS A 147 -6.61 -10.53 -20.53
CA LYS A 147 -7.03 -9.61 -21.59
C LYS A 147 -7.86 -8.46 -21.05
N LEU A 148 -8.85 -8.75 -20.18
CA LEU A 148 -9.69 -7.75 -19.54
C LEU A 148 -8.85 -6.76 -18.72
N ASN A 149 -8.01 -7.26 -17.81
CA ASN A 149 -7.14 -6.43 -17.00
C ASN A 149 -6.20 -5.57 -17.85
N GLY A 150 -5.58 -6.16 -18.89
CA GLY A 150 -4.72 -5.43 -19.81
C GLY A 150 -5.45 -4.36 -20.60
N ALA A 151 -6.69 -4.59 -21.01
CA ALA A 151 -7.51 -3.60 -21.69
C ALA A 151 -7.88 -2.44 -20.79
N LEU A 152 -8.29 -2.72 -19.54
CA LEU A 152 -8.61 -1.69 -18.53
C LEU A 152 -7.41 -0.83 -18.18
N LEU A 153 -6.23 -1.44 -17.95
CA LEU A 153 -5.00 -0.69 -17.66
C LEU A 153 -4.57 0.22 -18.81
N ARG A 154 -4.69 -0.24 -20.06
CA ARG A 154 -4.34 0.58 -21.23
C ARG A 154 -5.36 1.66 -21.57
N SER A 155 -6.58 1.55 -21.08
CA SER A 155 -7.65 2.50 -21.39
C SER A 155 -7.50 3.85 -20.64
N GLY A 156 -6.64 3.91 -19.62
CA GLY A 156 -6.51 5.07 -18.74
C GLY A 156 -7.63 5.20 -17.69
N ALA A 157 -8.41 4.12 -17.49
CA ALA A 157 -9.41 4.07 -16.42
C ALA A 157 -8.75 4.22 -15.05
N GLU A 158 -9.39 4.94 -14.15
CA GLU A 158 -8.93 5.10 -12.78
C GLU A 158 -9.00 3.76 -12.03
N ILE A 159 -8.11 3.58 -11.03
CA ILE A 159 -8.02 2.31 -10.27
C ILE A 159 -9.36 1.93 -9.62
N GLY A 160 -10.15 2.89 -9.17
CA GLY A 160 -11.49 2.68 -8.62
C GLY A 160 -12.45 2.08 -9.65
N GLU A 161 -12.40 2.56 -10.91
CA GLU A 161 -13.20 2.06 -12.03
C GLU A 161 -12.75 0.66 -12.47
N ILE A 162 -11.43 0.43 -12.52
CA ILE A 162 -10.86 -0.91 -12.77
C ILE A 162 -11.34 -1.89 -11.69
N ASN A 163 -11.31 -1.49 -10.42
CA ASN A 163 -11.77 -2.32 -9.32
C ASN A 163 -13.28 -2.58 -9.37
N THR A 164 -14.08 -1.63 -9.86
CA THR A 164 -15.52 -1.84 -10.11
C THR A 164 -15.74 -3.04 -11.03
N VAL A 165 -14.99 -3.12 -12.14
CA VAL A 165 -15.10 -4.27 -13.05
C VAL A 165 -14.58 -5.55 -12.38
N ARG A 166 -13.41 -5.50 -11.75
CA ARG A 166 -12.80 -6.66 -11.08
C ARG A 166 -13.68 -7.31 -10.03
N LYS A 167 -14.41 -6.52 -9.25
CA LYS A 167 -15.34 -7.01 -8.22
C LYS A 167 -16.50 -7.80 -8.82
N HIS A 168 -17.05 -7.33 -9.95
CA HIS A 168 -18.22 -7.94 -10.57
C HIS A 168 -17.93 -9.18 -11.43
N VAL A 169 -16.66 -9.44 -11.77
CA VAL A 169 -16.23 -10.68 -12.43
C VAL A 169 -15.60 -11.69 -11.47
N SER A 170 -15.59 -11.38 -10.18
CA SER A 170 -14.92 -12.14 -9.14
C SER A 170 -15.91 -12.87 -8.24
N THR A 171 -15.49 -14.02 -7.74
CA THR A 171 -16.26 -14.83 -6.78
C THR A 171 -15.87 -14.59 -5.32
N LEU A 172 -14.80 -13.84 -5.07
CA LEU A 172 -14.26 -13.52 -3.73
C LEU A 172 -14.20 -12.02 -3.45
N LYS A 173 -13.89 -11.18 -4.47
CA LYS A 173 -13.78 -9.73 -4.30
C LYS A 173 -15.14 -9.05 -4.11
N GLY A 174 -15.14 -7.76 -3.76
CA GLY A 174 -16.36 -6.99 -3.56
C GLY A 174 -17.24 -7.55 -2.43
N GLY A 175 -16.64 -8.08 -1.36
CA GLY A 175 -17.35 -8.65 -0.20
C GLY A 175 -17.84 -10.09 -0.38
N ASN A 176 -17.65 -10.68 -1.56
CA ASN A 176 -18.08 -12.06 -1.81
C ASN A 176 -17.36 -13.09 -0.91
N LEU A 177 -16.09 -12.82 -0.50
CA LEU A 177 -15.38 -13.65 0.45
C LEU A 177 -16.16 -13.77 1.77
N VAL A 178 -16.60 -12.65 2.32
CA VAL A 178 -17.33 -12.60 3.59
C VAL A 178 -18.68 -13.30 3.46
N ARG A 179 -19.40 -13.08 2.34
CA ARG A 179 -20.65 -13.80 2.06
C ARG A 179 -20.46 -15.32 2.03
N ARG A 180 -19.33 -15.80 1.47
CA ARG A 180 -19.02 -17.24 1.43
C ARG A 180 -18.55 -17.80 2.77
N ALA A 181 -17.92 -16.97 3.60
CA ALA A 181 -17.46 -17.36 4.94
C ALA A 181 -18.61 -17.51 5.94
N ALA A 182 -19.80 -16.96 5.65
CA ALA A 182 -20.94 -17.10 6.53
C ALA A 182 -21.30 -18.60 6.74
N PRO A 183 -21.59 -19.01 7.99
CA PRO A 183 -21.96 -18.20 9.15
C PRO A 183 -20.81 -17.83 10.13
N ALA A 184 -19.56 -18.11 9.78
CA ALA A 184 -18.40 -17.83 10.62
C ALA A 184 -18.20 -16.32 10.90
N HIS A 185 -17.50 -16.00 11.99
CA HIS A 185 -17.01 -14.63 12.20
C HIS A 185 -15.78 -14.37 11.31
N VAL A 186 -15.72 -13.19 10.70
CA VAL A 186 -14.58 -12.77 9.87
C VAL A 186 -13.93 -11.53 10.49
N VAL A 187 -12.64 -11.61 10.76
CA VAL A 187 -11.84 -10.43 11.12
C VAL A 187 -10.71 -10.26 10.12
N ALA A 188 -10.66 -9.11 9.47
CA ALA A 188 -9.62 -8.80 8.50
C ALA A 188 -8.59 -7.83 9.07
N LEU A 189 -7.31 -8.20 8.96
CA LEU A 189 -6.16 -7.34 9.24
C LEU A 189 -5.58 -6.89 7.90
N LEU A 190 -5.71 -5.60 7.61
CA LEU A 190 -5.38 -5.01 6.32
C LEU A 190 -4.09 -4.19 6.42
N LEU A 191 -3.06 -4.59 5.68
CA LEU A 191 -1.85 -3.79 5.45
C LEU A 191 -2.04 -3.06 4.11
N SER A 192 -2.33 -1.76 4.19
CA SER A 192 -2.79 -0.97 3.05
C SER A 192 -1.64 -0.32 2.29
N ASP A 193 -1.65 -0.51 0.96
CA ASP A 193 -0.90 0.26 -0.02
C ASP A 193 -1.80 1.22 -0.83
N VAL A 194 -3.01 1.48 -0.35
CA VAL A 194 -4.01 2.34 -1.01
C VAL A 194 -4.08 3.68 -0.30
N VAL A 195 -4.02 4.77 -1.06
CA VAL A 195 -4.21 6.11 -0.50
C VAL A 195 -5.60 6.23 0.11
N GLY A 196 -5.65 6.59 1.40
CA GLY A 196 -6.90 6.71 2.17
C GLY A 196 -7.30 5.44 2.92
N ASP A 197 -6.57 4.34 2.76
CA ASP A 197 -6.75 3.08 3.51
C ASP A 197 -8.17 2.49 3.41
N GLU A 198 -8.88 2.74 2.29
CA GLU A 198 -10.27 2.33 2.10
C GLU A 198 -10.37 0.80 1.92
N PRO A 199 -11.01 0.05 2.84
CA PRO A 199 -11.09 -1.41 2.76
C PRO A 199 -11.71 -1.95 1.47
N SER A 200 -12.61 -1.18 0.84
CA SER A 200 -13.25 -1.56 -0.42
C SER A 200 -12.31 -1.53 -1.62
N SER A 201 -11.13 -0.90 -1.47
CA SER A 201 -10.08 -0.81 -2.48
C SER A 201 -8.92 -1.78 -2.23
N ILE A 202 -8.62 -2.08 -0.96
CA ILE A 202 -7.54 -3.01 -0.58
C ILE A 202 -7.89 -4.43 -1.06
N GLY A 203 -7.01 -5.02 -1.89
CA GLY A 203 -7.26 -6.32 -2.49
C GLY A 203 -8.55 -6.39 -3.33
N SER A 204 -9.02 -5.25 -3.87
CA SER A 204 -10.32 -5.10 -4.53
C SER A 204 -11.51 -5.48 -3.62
N GLY A 205 -11.40 -5.16 -2.32
CA GLY A 205 -12.50 -5.30 -1.37
C GLY A 205 -12.90 -6.73 -1.04
N LEU A 206 -11.95 -7.63 -0.79
CA LEU A 206 -12.24 -9.02 -0.38
C LEU A 206 -13.19 -9.07 0.82
N THR A 207 -12.99 -8.17 1.78
CA THR A 207 -13.71 -8.12 3.06
C THR A 207 -14.54 -6.84 3.24
N ALA A 208 -14.88 -6.14 2.15
CA ALA A 208 -15.66 -4.91 2.25
C ALA A 208 -16.88 -4.96 1.33
N PRO A 209 -18.01 -4.36 1.75
CA PRO A 209 -19.16 -4.20 0.88
C PRO A 209 -18.81 -3.39 -0.35
N ASP A 210 -19.43 -3.73 -1.49
CA ASP A 210 -19.21 -3.04 -2.74
C ASP A 210 -20.33 -2.04 -3.04
N PRO A 211 -20.08 -0.73 -2.99
CA PRO A 211 -21.10 0.27 -3.31
C PRO A 211 -21.39 0.36 -4.82
N THR A 212 -20.51 -0.21 -5.68
CA THR A 212 -20.66 -0.13 -7.14
C THR A 212 -21.61 -1.19 -7.69
N THR A 213 -22.13 -0.99 -8.89
CA THR A 213 -23.16 -1.82 -9.50
C THR A 213 -22.77 -2.38 -10.84
N LEU A 214 -23.50 -3.37 -11.35
CA LEU A 214 -23.35 -3.87 -12.73
C LEU A 214 -23.57 -2.76 -13.79
N GLU A 215 -24.37 -1.75 -13.46
CA GLU A 215 -24.54 -0.58 -14.33
C GLU A 215 -23.28 0.29 -14.36
N ASP A 216 -22.58 0.42 -13.25
CA ASP A 216 -21.29 1.13 -13.21
C ASP A 216 -20.23 0.40 -14.03
N VAL A 217 -20.22 -0.95 -14.04
CA VAL A 217 -19.35 -1.74 -14.92
C VAL A 217 -19.62 -1.41 -16.40
N ARG A 218 -20.90 -1.34 -16.83
CA ARG A 218 -21.25 -0.98 -18.21
C ARG A 218 -20.77 0.43 -18.56
N ARG A 219 -20.95 1.40 -17.64
CA ARG A 219 -20.45 2.77 -17.84
C ARG A 219 -18.94 2.84 -17.99
N VAL A 220 -18.18 2.03 -17.24
CA VAL A 220 -16.73 1.94 -17.42
C VAL A 220 -16.37 1.46 -18.81
N PHE A 221 -17.01 0.38 -19.30
CA PHE A 221 -16.75 -0.12 -20.63
C PHE A 221 -17.12 0.89 -21.73
N GLU A 222 -18.25 1.57 -21.59
CA GLU A 222 -18.69 2.60 -22.54
C GLU A 222 -17.77 3.83 -22.53
N ARG A 223 -17.43 4.33 -21.33
CA ARG A 223 -16.61 5.54 -21.17
C ARG A 223 -15.21 5.40 -21.74
N TYR A 224 -14.62 4.23 -21.58
CA TYR A 224 -13.25 3.94 -21.98
C TYR A 224 -13.16 3.12 -23.26
N GLU A 225 -14.28 2.89 -23.94
CA GLU A 225 -14.37 2.09 -25.16
C GLU A 225 -13.71 0.71 -25.04
N VAL A 226 -13.79 0.10 -23.83
CA VAL A 226 -13.23 -1.22 -23.58
C VAL A 226 -14.19 -2.30 -24.08
N ALA A 227 -13.72 -3.12 -25.03
CA ALA A 227 -14.43 -4.31 -25.47
C ALA A 227 -14.00 -5.52 -24.62
N PRO A 228 -14.82 -5.98 -23.67
CA PRO A 228 -14.47 -7.14 -22.85
C PRO A 228 -14.51 -8.44 -23.68
N PRO A 229 -13.79 -9.50 -23.28
CA PRO A 229 -13.94 -10.83 -23.84
C PRO A 229 -15.40 -11.31 -23.77
N GLN A 230 -15.78 -12.21 -24.71
CA GLN A 230 -17.17 -12.71 -24.80
C GLN A 230 -17.60 -13.41 -23.51
N SER A 231 -16.72 -14.23 -22.90
CA SER A 231 -16.97 -14.89 -21.60
C SER A 231 -17.34 -13.90 -20.48
N VAL A 232 -16.68 -12.74 -20.45
CA VAL A 232 -16.98 -11.66 -19.48
C VAL A 232 -18.35 -11.03 -19.79
N THR A 233 -18.65 -10.79 -21.05
CA THR A 233 -19.95 -10.24 -21.47
C THR A 233 -21.10 -11.18 -21.11
N ASP A 234 -20.94 -12.47 -21.38
CA ASP A 234 -21.95 -13.49 -21.08
C ASP A 234 -22.16 -13.63 -19.56
N HIS A 235 -21.05 -13.62 -18.79
CA HIS A 235 -21.11 -13.63 -17.34
C HIS A 235 -21.92 -12.44 -16.79
N LEU A 236 -21.59 -11.21 -17.22
CA LEU A 236 -22.24 -10.00 -16.72
C LEU A 236 -23.74 -9.90 -17.08
N GLN A 237 -24.20 -10.59 -18.13
CA GLN A 237 -25.63 -10.66 -18.45
C GLN A 237 -26.43 -11.49 -17.45
N GLY A 238 -25.82 -12.53 -16.86
CA GLY A 238 -26.42 -13.40 -15.86
C GLY A 238 -25.99 -13.14 -14.42
N ALA A 239 -25.07 -12.18 -14.20
CA ALA A 239 -24.49 -11.93 -12.89
C ALA A 239 -25.49 -11.32 -11.92
N HIS A 240 -25.30 -11.64 -10.64
CA HIS A 240 -25.95 -10.96 -9.53
C HIS A 240 -25.04 -9.85 -9.01
N GLU A 241 -25.65 -8.84 -8.39
CA GLU A 241 -24.89 -7.78 -7.72
C GLU A 241 -23.98 -8.34 -6.62
N THR A 242 -22.82 -7.74 -6.45
CA THR A 242 -21.95 -7.95 -5.29
C THR A 242 -22.68 -7.56 -4.00
N PRO A 243 -22.30 -8.11 -2.81
CA PRO A 243 -22.89 -7.73 -1.53
C PRO A 243 -22.74 -6.23 -1.27
N LYS A 244 -23.88 -5.55 -1.07
CA LYS A 244 -23.94 -4.10 -0.88
C LYS A 244 -23.82 -3.70 0.59
N PRO A 245 -23.54 -2.42 0.90
CA PRO A 245 -23.61 -1.92 2.27
C PRO A 245 -24.96 -2.27 2.92
N GLY A 246 -24.92 -2.83 4.13
CA GLY A 246 -26.11 -3.29 4.85
C GLY A 246 -26.54 -4.74 4.56
N HIS A 247 -25.81 -5.46 3.72
CA HIS A 247 -26.05 -6.90 3.53
C HIS A 247 -25.68 -7.68 4.81
N GLU A 248 -26.53 -8.65 5.19
CA GLU A 248 -26.43 -9.43 6.45
C GLU A 248 -25.08 -10.13 6.64
N ALA A 249 -24.40 -10.53 5.57
CA ALA A 249 -23.09 -11.15 5.64
C ALA A 249 -22.03 -10.30 6.37
N PHE A 250 -22.21 -8.99 6.46
CA PHE A 250 -21.28 -8.08 7.12
C PHE A 250 -21.57 -7.86 8.62
N GLU A 251 -22.63 -8.45 9.17
CA GLU A 251 -22.96 -8.33 10.60
C GLU A 251 -21.89 -8.98 11.50
N LYS A 252 -21.18 -10.03 10.98
CA LYS A 252 -20.11 -10.74 11.67
C LYS A 252 -18.73 -10.41 11.07
N LEU A 253 -18.54 -9.20 10.55
CA LEU A 253 -17.30 -8.73 9.96
C LEU A 253 -16.70 -7.57 10.74
N THR A 254 -15.40 -7.65 11.01
CA THR A 254 -14.59 -6.54 11.48
C THR A 254 -13.38 -6.35 10.57
N ASN A 255 -13.18 -5.14 10.04
CA ASN A 255 -11.98 -4.75 9.29
C ASN A 255 -11.10 -3.84 10.15
N ILE A 256 -9.82 -4.17 10.26
CA ILE A 256 -8.83 -3.38 10.99
C ILE A 256 -7.67 -3.08 10.05
N VAL A 257 -7.42 -1.82 9.77
CA VAL A 257 -6.21 -1.39 9.07
C VAL A 257 -5.05 -1.40 10.07
N VAL A 258 -4.17 -2.40 9.95
CA VAL A 258 -3.05 -2.61 10.89
C VAL A 258 -1.76 -1.92 10.45
N GLY A 259 -1.68 -1.49 9.19
CA GLY A 259 -0.57 -0.73 8.62
C GLY A 259 -1.02 0.00 7.36
N GLY A 260 -0.44 1.16 7.12
CA GLY A 260 -0.76 2.02 6.00
C GLY A 260 -0.06 3.37 6.12
N SER A 261 -0.24 4.25 5.14
CA SER A 261 0.43 5.54 5.07
C SER A 261 0.21 6.39 6.32
N ARG A 262 -1.01 6.39 6.90
CA ARG A 262 -1.33 7.16 8.11
C ARG A 262 -0.54 6.68 9.33
N LEU A 263 -0.48 5.36 9.58
CA LEU A 263 0.22 4.81 10.75
C LEU A 263 1.73 5.05 10.64
N THR A 264 2.29 4.89 9.44
CA THR A 264 3.71 5.14 9.14
C THR A 264 4.08 6.61 9.32
N ALA A 265 3.28 7.52 8.74
CA ALA A 265 3.49 8.95 8.90
C ALA A 265 3.29 9.42 10.35
N SER A 266 2.36 8.82 11.11
CA SER A 266 2.19 9.10 12.54
C SER A 266 3.40 8.65 13.36
N ALA A 267 3.99 7.49 13.05
CA ALA A 267 5.20 7.02 13.71
C ALA A 267 6.40 7.93 13.40
N ALA A 268 6.52 8.41 12.14
CA ALA A 268 7.52 9.40 11.75
C ALA A 268 7.34 10.72 12.52
N ALA A 269 6.11 11.21 12.63
CA ALA A 269 5.80 12.44 13.34
C ALA A 269 6.11 12.34 14.85
N GLU A 270 5.77 11.21 15.47
CA GLU A 270 6.09 11.00 16.90
C GLU A 270 7.60 10.91 17.12
N LYS A 271 8.33 10.22 16.23
CA LYS A 271 9.80 10.17 16.30
C LYS A 271 10.42 11.55 16.11
N ALA A 272 9.89 12.37 15.21
CA ALA A 272 10.33 13.76 15.06
C ALA A 272 10.14 14.55 16.37
N ARG A 273 9.00 14.36 17.06
CA ARG A 273 8.73 14.99 18.37
C ARG A 273 9.74 14.53 19.43
N GLU A 274 10.06 13.25 19.50
CA GLU A 274 11.08 12.72 20.40
C GLU A 274 12.47 13.36 20.18
N LEU A 275 12.77 13.69 18.91
CA LEU A 275 14.02 14.34 18.51
C LEU A 275 14.00 15.88 18.69
N GLY A 276 12.89 16.45 19.17
CA GLY A 276 12.77 17.86 19.49
C GLY A 276 12.21 18.75 18.37
N TYR A 277 11.63 18.15 17.32
CA TYR A 277 10.91 18.87 16.28
C TYR A 277 9.40 18.83 16.54
N GLU A 278 8.72 19.97 16.46
CA GLU A 278 7.26 19.99 16.51
C GLU A 278 6.70 19.46 15.19
N PRO A 279 5.98 18.32 15.14
CA PRO A 279 5.55 17.72 13.90
C PRO A 279 4.22 18.29 13.41
N LEU A 280 4.16 18.57 12.12
CA LEU A 280 2.95 18.78 11.33
C LEU A 280 2.72 17.57 10.42
N LEU A 281 1.80 16.69 10.79
CA LEU A 281 1.28 15.70 9.85
C LEU A 281 0.33 16.40 8.87
N LEU A 282 0.89 16.87 7.74
CA LEU A 282 0.19 17.72 6.79
C LEU A 282 -0.89 16.95 6.03
N SER A 283 -0.54 15.78 5.50
CA SER A 283 -1.49 14.91 4.78
C SER A 283 -0.91 13.52 4.56
N THR A 284 -1.78 12.51 4.48
CA THR A 284 -1.46 11.16 3.99
C THR A 284 -2.23 10.81 2.71
N TYR A 285 -2.82 11.82 2.07
CA TYR A 285 -3.65 11.70 0.87
C TYR A 285 -3.03 12.37 -0.35
N LEU A 286 -1.72 12.71 -0.30
CA LEU A 286 -1.08 13.39 -1.42
C LEU A 286 -0.95 12.45 -2.62
N THR A 287 -1.45 12.90 -3.75
CA THR A 287 -1.37 12.23 -5.05
C THR A 287 -1.01 13.23 -6.14
N GLY A 288 -0.75 12.73 -7.34
CA GLY A 288 -0.47 13.55 -8.52
C GLY A 288 1.03 13.72 -8.80
N ASP A 289 1.38 14.71 -9.60
CA ASP A 289 2.76 14.92 -10.08
C ASP A 289 3.71 15.25 -8.93
N ALA A 290 4.79 14.48 -8.81
CA ALA A 290 5.80 14.59 -7.75
C ALA A 290 6.41 16.00 -7.67
N ARG A 291 6.57 16.71 -8.81
CA ARG A 291 7.07 18.08 -8.83
C ARG A 291 6.09 19.06 -8.19
N HIS A 292 4.78 18.93 -8.48
CA HIS A 292 3.77 19.78 -7.86
C HIS A 292 3.68 19.54 -6.35
N VAL A 293 3.81 18.27 -5.92
CA VAL A 293 3.87 17.92 -4.50
C VAL A 293 5.12 18.55 -3.86
N ALA A 294 6.29 18.52 -4.53
CA ALA A 294 7.52 19.16 -4.04
C ALA A 294 7.38 20.67 -3.94
N SER A 295 6.79 21.31 -4.96
CA SER A 295 6.55 22.78 -4.97
C SER A 295 5.65 23.20 -3.80
N LEU A 296 4.62 22.42 -3.46
CA LEU A 296 3.81 22.65 -2.27
C LEU A 296 4.65 22.61 -0.99
N HIS A 297 5.51 21.59 -0.85
CA HIS A 297 6.40 21.50 0.32
C HIS A 297 7.39 22.65 0.38
N ALA A 298 7.97 23.06 -0.75
CA ALA A 298 8.86 24.22 -0.82
C ALA A 298 8.15 25.49 -0.37
N ALA A 299 6.91 25.71 -0.78
CA ALA A 299 6.11 26.85 -0.34
C ALA A 299 5.86 26.82 1.18
N VAL A 300 5.54 25.66 1.75
CA VAL A 300 5.36 25.49 3.21
C VAL A 300 6.67 25.76 3.96
N VAL A 301 7.82 25.27 3.47
CA VAL A 301 9.13 25.53 4.09
C VAL A 301 9.45 27.02 4.08
N LYS A 302 9.25 27.69 2.93
CA LYS A 302 9.47 29.14 2.82
C LYS A 302 8.60 29.93 3.78
N GLU A 303 7.30 29.59 3.89
CA GLU A 303 6.36 30.24 4.81
C GLU A 303 6.78 30.05 6.28
N ILE A 304 7.16 28.84 6.67
CA ILE A 304 7.66 28.53 8.02
C ILE A 304 8.91 29.39 8.34
N LEU A 305 9.88 29.44 7.42
CA LEU A 305 11.13 30.19 7.63
C LEU A 305 10.93 31.71 7.63
N GLU A 306 9.90 32.21 6.96
CA GLU A 306 9.62 33.64 6.88
C GLU A 306 8.72 34.16 7.99
N SER A 307 7.62 33.46 8.25
CA SER A 307 6.53 33.92 9.11
C SER A 307 6.25 33.04 10.33
N GLU A 308 6.96 31.92 10.49
CA GLU A 308 6.74 30.92 11.52
C GLU A 308 5.34 30.26 11.44
N ASN A 309 4.68 30.32 10.29
CA ASN A 309 3.38 29.70 10.03
C ASN A 309 3.54 28.45 9.14
N PRO A 310 2.77 27.37 9.38
CA PRO A 310 1.73 27.18 10.41
C PRO A 310 2.27 26.85 11.80
N LEU A 311 3.59 26.63 11.94
CA LEU A 311 4.26 26.39 13.24
C LEU A 311 5.72 26.86 13.19
N PRO A 312 6.28 27.31 14.35
CA PRO A 312 7.65 27.80 14.39
C PRO A 312 8.67 26.65 14.34
N PRO A 313 9.89 26.90 13.80
CA PRO A 313 11.03 25.99 13.96
C PRO A 313 11.50 25.88 15.43
N PRO A 314 12.09 24.75 15.87
CA PRO A 314 12.36 23.56 15.07
C PRO A 314 11.10 22.73 14.86
N CYS A 315 10.83 22.38 13.59
CA CYS A 315 9.63 21.64 13.25
C CYS A 315 9.87 20.59 12.15
N ALA A 316 8.91 19.68 12.00
CA ALA A 316 8.92 18.64 10.99
C ALA A 316 7.61 18.65 10.20
N VAL A 317 7.67 18.74 8.89
CA VAL A 317 6.51 18.54 8.00
C VAL A 317 6.53 17.10 7.51
N VAL A 318 5.50 16.34 7.85
CA VAL A 318 5.38 14.91 7.50
C VAL A 318 4.21 14.72 6.55
N THR A 319 4.45 14.00 5.47
CA THR A 319 3.41 13.63 4.50
C THR A 319 3.57 12.20 4.02
N GLY A 320 2.45 11.61 3.66
CA GLY A 320 2.35 10.34 2.96
C GLY A 320 1.47 10.48 1.71
N GLY A 321 1.12 9.36 1.12
CA GLY A 321 0.37 9.26 -0.13
C GLY A 321 1.22 8.65 -1.23
N GLU A 322 0.79 8.76 -2.47
CA GLU A 322 1.45 8.14 -3.62
C GLU A 322 1.53 9.17 -4.76
N ALA A 323 2.74 9.70 -5.00
CA ALA A 323 2.98 10.60 -6.11
C ALA A 323 3.30 9.82 -7.40
N THR A 324 3.17 10.48 -8.51
CA THR A 324 3.46 9.93 -9.85
C THR A 324 4.43 10.82 -10.59
N VAL A 325 5.08 10.29 -11.62
CA VAL A 325 5.95 11.05 -12.53
C VAL A 325 5.25 11.23 -13.87
N VAL A 326 5.19 12.47 -14.34
CA VAL A 326 4.83 12.75 -15.73
C VAL A 326 6.08 12.57 -16.59
N VAL A 327 6.17 11.45 -17.28
CA VAL A 327 7.32 11.10 -18.10
C VAL A 327 7.40 12.02 -19.33
N ARG A 328 8.53 12.72 -19.49
CA ARG A 328 8.82 13.65 -20.60
C ARG A 328 10.11 13.30 -21.32
N GLY A 329 11.06 12.72 -20.61
CA GLY A 329 12.38 12.32 -21.09
C GLY A 329 12.62 10.82 -21.03
N GLU A 330 13.87 10.41 -21.22
CA GLU A 330 14.31 9.01 -21.20
C GLU A 330 15.22 8.69 -20.01
N GLY A 331 15.29 9.61 -19.02
CA GLY A 331 16.11 9.46 -17.84
C GLY A 331 15.63 8.39 -16.88
N MET A 332 16.36 8.22 -15.79
CA MET A 332 16.06 7.22 -14.75
C MET A 332 15.71 7.92 -13.43
N GLY A 333 14.65 7.42 -12.77
CA GLY A 333 14.20 7.93 -11.48
C GLY A 333 12.84 7.39 -11.11
N GLY A 334 12.39 7.77 -9.91
CA GLY A 334 11.05 7.51 -9.39
C GLY A 334 10.42 8.77 -8.80
N PRO A 335 9.16 8.70 -8.36
CA PRO A 335 8.42 9.85 -7.83
C PRO A 335 9.11 10.52 -6.63
N ASN A 336 9.69 9.75 -5.72
CA ASN A 336 10.33 10.28 -4.53
C ASN A 336 11.69 10.90 -4.82
N GLN A 337 12.42 10.37 -5.79
CA GLN A 337 13.65 10.96 -6.30
C GLN A 337 13.36 12.26 -7.04
N GLU A 338 12.31 12.29 -7.87
CA GLU A 338 11.89 13.51 -8.58
C GLU A 338 11.37 14.58 -7.62
N PHE A 339 10.63 14.18 -6.59
CA PHE A 339 10.24 15.06 -5.49
C PHE A 339 11.46 15.66 -4.78
N ALA A 340 12.42 14.83 -4.37
CA ALA A 340 13.61 15.27 -3.64
C ALA A 340 14.45 16.26 -4.46
N LEU A 341 14.72 15.92 -5.73
CA LEU A 341 15.47 16.79 -6.64
C LEU A 341 14.76 18.14 -6.88
N THR A 342 13.43 18.09 -7.10
CA THR A 342 12.63 19.31 -7.29
C THR A 342 12.65 20.19 -6.05
N LEU A 343 12.48 19.60 -4.87
CA LEU A 343 12.52 20.32 -3.61
C LEU A 343 13.89 20.99 -3.38
N ALA A 344 14.99 20.28 -3.67
CA ALA A 344 16.34 20.82 -3.57
C ALA A 344 16.55 22.03 -4.51
N VAL A 345 16.06 21.94 -5.75
CA VAL A 345 16.15 23.04 -6.73
C VAL A 345 15.32 24.25 -6.29
N GLU A 346 14.08 24.05 -5.81
CA GLU A 346 13.21 25.14 -5.38
C GLU A 346 13.64 25.82 -4.08
N LEU A 347 14.40 25.12 -3.24
CA LEU A 347 14.96 25.66 -2.00
C LEU A 347 16.46 25.93 -2.10
N GLU A 348 17.01 26.02 -3.33
CA GLU A 348 18.42 26.34 -3.54
C GLU A 348 18.80 27.66 -2.84
N GLY A 349 19.91 27.66 -2.10
CA GLY A 349 20.39 28.81 -1.37
C GLY A 349 19.66 29.13 -0.06
N ILE A 350 18.69 28.32 0.32
CA ILE A 350 18.04 28.35 1.63
C ILE A 350 18.72 27.33 2.51
N GLU A 351 19.18 27.74 3.69
CA GLU A 351 19.77 26.88 4.71
C GLU A 351 18.73 26.49 5.77
N SER A 352 19.15 25.70 6.76
CA SER A 352 18.35 25.35 7.93
C SER A 352 17.18 24.37 7.66
N TRP A 353 17.24 23.60 6.58
CA TRP A 353 16.30 22.52 6.29
C TRP A 353 17.02 21.26 5.76
N ALA A 354 16.38 20.13 5.91
CA ALA A 354 16.72 18.86 5.27
C ALA A 354 15.45 18.07 5.00
N ALA A 355 15.41 17.30 3.92
CA ALA A 355 14.25 16.51 3.55
C ALA A 355 14.62 15.09 3.13
N LEU A 356 13.72 14.16 3.46
CA LEU A 356 13.73 12.77 3.03
C LEU A 356 12.44 12.49 2.26
N ALA A 357 12.54 11.83 1.12
CA ALA A 357 11.39 11.29 0.39
C ALA A 357 11.73 9.88 -0.08
N VAL A 358 10.90 8.90 0.27
CA VAL A 358 11.12 7.49 -0.05
C VAL A 358 9.83 6.76 -0.35
N ASP A 359 9.91 5.76 -1.23
CA ASP A 359 8.96 4.65 -1.30
C ASP A 359 9.29 3.68 -0.17
N THR A 360 8.28 3.28 0.59
CA THR A 360 8.45 2.42 1.76
C THR A 360 8.78 0.98 1.42
N ASP A 361 8.63 0.53 0.17
CA ASP A 361 9.03 -0.81 -0.26
C ASP A 361 10.54 -0.94 -0.56
N GLY A 362 11.23 0.21 -0.67
CA GLY A 362 12.68 0.29 -0.82
C GLY A 362 13.15 0.45 -2.26
N ALA A 363 12.24 0.63 -3.22
CA ALA A 363 12.55 0.77 -4.65
C ALA A 363 11.66 1.84 -5.29
N ASP A 364 12.18 3.04 -5.50
CA ASP A 364 11.44 4.15 -6.07
C ASP A 364 11.46 4.07 -7.62
N GLY A 365 10.29 3.81 -8.19
CA GLY A 365 10.13 3.57 -9.62
C GLY A 365 10.83 2.28 -10.08
N SER A 366 11.69 2.39 -11.11
CA SER A 366 12.45 1.25 -11.66
C SER A 366 13.89 1.20 -11.15
N THR A 367 14.21 1.90 -10.05
CA THR A 367 15.56 2.02 -9.51
C THR A 367 15.80 1.11 -8.30
N ASP A 368 17.04 0.99 -7.85
CA ASP A 368 17.46 0.28 -6.64
C ASP A 368 17.53 1.17 -5.39
N ALA A 369 17.22 2.47 -5.55
CA ALA A 369 17.15 3.43 -4.46
C ALA A 369 15.71 3.62 -3.99
N ALA A 370 15.50 3.73 -2.68
CA ALA A 370 14.19 4.00 -2.10
C ALA A 370 13.72 5.46 -2.35
N GLY A 371 14.64 6.37 -2.64
CA GLY A 371 14.32 7.79 -2.84
C GLY A 371 15.52 8.70 -2.68
N GLY A 372 15.32 9.89 -2.11
CA GLY A 372 16.37 10.89 -1.90
C GLY A 372 16.34 11.56 -0.52
N LEU A 373 17.54 11.93 -0.03
CA LEU A 373 17.75 12.78 1.14
C LEU A 373 18.50 14.02 0.68
N VAL A 374 17.88 15.19 0.84
CA VAL A 374 18.36 16.44 0.29
C VAL A 374 18.43 17.56 1.34
N THR A 375 19.34 18.49 1.11
CA THR A 375 19.60 19.68 1.95
C THR A 375 19.80 20.91 1.07
N GLY A 376 20.00 22.08 1.68
CA GLY A 376 20.36 23.30 0.96
C GLY A 376 21.66 23.21 0.15
N GLU A 377 22.52 22.22 0.43
CA GLU A 377 23.82 22.02 -0.25
C GLU A 377 23.71 21.03 -1.43
N THR A 378 22.63 20.27 -1.54
CA THR A 378 22.49 19.17 -2.51
C THR A 378 22.67 19.64 -3.97
N VAL A 379 22.10 20.79 -4.35
CA VAL A 379 22.21 21.31 -5.72
C VAL A 379 23.66 21.66 -6.08
N ALA A 380 24.41 22.27 -5.15
CA ALA A 380 25.82 22.56 -5.34
C ALA A 380 26.64 21.26 -5.54
N ALA A 381 26.39 20.25 -4.71
CA ALA A 381 27.06 18.95 -4.83
C ALA A 381 26.74 18.24 -6.16
N ILE A 382 25.48 18.28 -6.64
CA ILE A 382 25.11 17.74 -7.95
C ILE A 382 25.86 18.44 -9.09
N ARG A 383 25.99 19.77 -9.04
CA ARG A 383 26.74 20.54 -10.05
C ARG A 383 28.24 20.24 -10.00
N GLU A 384 28.82 20.09 -8.80
CA GLU A 384 30.22 19.65 -8.63
C GLU A 384 30.43 18.25 -9.20
N GLY A 385 29.43 17.36 -9.09
CA GLY A 385 29.39 16.07 -9.75
C GLY A 385 29.20 16.10 -11.27
N GLY A 386 29.10 17.30 -11.88
CA GLY A 386 29.03 17.50 -13.32
C GLY A 386 27.63 17.36 -13.93
N VAL A 387 26.57 17.35 -13.12
CA VAL A 387 25.17 17.22 -13.57
C VAL A 387 24.47 18.58 -13.43
N ASP A 388 23.65 18.94 -14.40
CA ASP A 388 22.72 20.08 -14.30
C ASP A 388 21.37 19.61 -13.72
N PRO A 389 20.99 20.03 -12.50
CA PRO A 389 19.78 19.59 -11.85
C PRO A 389 18.50 19.93 -12.63
N ALA A 390 18.44 21.10 -13.27
CA ALA A 390 17.27 21.54 -14.03
C ALA A 390 17.06 20.65 -15.27
N ARG A 391 18.15 20.39 -16.00
CA ARG A 391 18.13 19.50 -17.15
C ARG A 391 17.77 18.07 -16.75
N ALA A 392 18.30 17.57 -15.62
CA ALA A 392 17.97 16.25 -15.11
C ALA A 392 16.47 16.11 -14.81
N LEU A 393 15.84 17.15 -14.25
CA LEU A 393 14.39 17.18 -14.11
C LEU A 393 13.68 17.12 -15.47
N ASP A 394 14.07 17.92 -16.47
CA ASP A 394 13.44 17.93 -17.78
C ASP A 394 13.50 16.56 -18.48
N GLU A 395 14.56 15.80 -18.24
CA GLU A 395 14.78 14.46 -18.80
C GLU A 395 14.25 13.34 -17.91
N ASN A 396 13.61 13.62 -16.75
CA ASN A 396 13.22 12.65 -15.71
C ASN A 396 14.41 11.79 -15.22
N ASP A 397 15.61 12.41 -15.08
CA ASP A 397 16.86 11.74 -14.70
C ASP A 397 17.28 12.06 -13.26
N SER A 398 16.30 12.04 -12.35
CA SER A 398 16.50 12.35 -10.94
C SER A 398 17.45 11.39 -10.22
N TYR A 399 17.47 10.12 -10.61
CA TYR A 399 18.41 9.13 -10.06
C TYR A 399 19.87 9.54 -10.27
N ASN A 400 20.26 9.83 -11.52
CA ASN A 400 21.63 10.19 -11.83
C ASN A 400 22.03 11.53 -11.21
N ALA A 401 21.12 12.49 -11.14
CA ALA A 401 21.37 13.75 -10.47
C ALA A 401 21.61 13.59 -8.97
N LEU A 402 20.72 12.90 -8.25
CA LEU A 402 20.89 12.64 -6.82
C LEU A 402 22.11 11.78 -6.52
N LYS A 403 22.43 10.82 -7.39
CA LYS A 403 23.66 10.03 -7.30
C LYS A 403 24.91 10.88 -7.39
N ALA A 404 24.95 11.86 -8.31
CA ALA A 404 26.08 12.79 -8.45
C ALA A 404 26.28 13.67 -7.21
N GLY A 405 25.18 13.96 -6.46
CA GLY A 405 25.22 14.75 -5.22
C GLY A 405 25.29 13.90 -3.94
N ASP A 406 25.51 12.58 -4.03
CA ASP A 406 25.48 11.63 -2.88
C ASP A 406 24.19 11.72 -2.03
N ALA A 407 23.07 11.93 -2.70
CA ALA A 407 21.76 12.20 -2.08
C ALA A 407 20.74 11.05 -2.24
N LEU A 408 21.14 9.90 -2.79
CA LEU A 408 20.27 8.73 -2.88
C LEU A 408 20.14 8.02 -1.53
N VAL A 409 18.94 7.49 -1.27
CA VAL A 409 18.65 6.67 -0.10
C VAL A 409 18.46 5.21 -0.51
N PHE A 410 19.21 4.32 0.13
CA PHE A 410 19.12 2.87 -0.08
C PHE A 410 18.70 2.20 1.22
N THR A 411 17.57 1.50 1.21
CA THR A 411 17.08 0.67 2.31
C THR A 411 17.22 -0.81 2.02
N GLY A 412 17.38 -1.17 0.74
CA GLY A 412 17.08 -2.51 0.25
C GLY A 412 15.59 -2.82 0.36
N ALA A 413 15.19 -4.03 0.04
CA ALA A 413 13.81 -4.47 0.18
C ALA A 413 13.39 -4.47 1.65
N THR A 414 12.39 -3.67 1.99
CA THR A 414 11.91 -3.48 3.37
C THR A 414 10.93 -4.58 3.82
N GLY A 415 10.34 -5.29 2.86
CA GLY A 415 9.31 -6.30 3.12
C GLY A 415 7.91 -5.73 3.39
N THR A 416 7.76 -4.40 3.34
CA THR A 416 6.46 -3.71 3.42
C THR A 416 6.22 -2.84 2.19
N ASN A 417 4.99 -2.41 1.97
CA ASN A 417 4.64 -1.33 1.08
C ASN A 417 3.41 -0.62 1.68
N VAL A 418 3.60 0.62 2.10
CA VAL A 418 2.56 1.49 2.66
C VAL A 418 2.65 2.89 2.02
N ASN A 419 2.98 2.92 0.73
CA ASN A 419 3.16 4.11 -0.10
C ASN A 419 4.39 4.96 0.29
N ASP A 420 4.39 6.21 -0.13
CA ASP A 420 5.50 7.15 0.09
C ASP A 420 5.50 7.71 1.52
N LEU A 421 6.69 7.98 2.02
CA LEU A 421 6.93 8.79 3.20
C LEU A 421 7.83 9.98 2.84
N ARG A 422 7.38 11.18 3.19
CA ARG A 422 8.15 12.41 3.02
C ARG A 422 8.23 13.14 4.36
N VAL A 423 9.44 13.54 4.74
CA VAL A 423 9.71 14.28 5.97
C VAL A 423 10.62 15.45 5.66
N VAL A 424 10.21 16.66 6.02
CA VAL A 424 11.05 17.85 5.94
C VAL A 424 11.29 18.37 7.33
N LEU A 425 12.55 18.38 7.76
CA LEU A 425 12.98 18.98 9.03
C LEU A 425 13.42 20.43 8.78
N ILE A 426 13.00 21.34 9.66
CA ILE A 426 13.36 22.74 9.62
C ILE A 426 13.93 23.08 10.99
N SER A 427 15.20 23.55 11.01
CA SER A 427 15.88 23.88 12.28
C SER A 427 15.57 25.29 12.73
N GLY A 428 15.61 25.50 14.06
CA GLY A 428 15.37 26.80 14.67
C GLY A 428 16.60 27.72 14.71
N GLU A 429 17.70 27.37 14.04
CA GLU A 429 18.87 28.26 13.98
C GLU A 429 18.59 29.41 13.04
N ALA A 430 18.44 30.57 13.68
CA ALA A 430 18.02 31.81 13.06
C ALA A 430 18.98 32.35 12.02
N ARG A 431 18.39 32.95 11.01
CA ARG A 431 18.94 34.06 10.29
C ARG A 431 19.86 34.93 11.19
N ARG A 432 21.16 34.85 10.99
CA ARG A 432 22.07 35.96 11.35
C ARG A 432 22.42 36.74 10.10
#